data_2d3864979a89252e55af0b02c164cda4
#
_entry.id   2d3864979a89252e55af0b02c164cda4
#
_cell.length_a   1.000
_cell.length_b   1.000
_cell.length_c   1.000
_cell.angle_alpha   90.00
_cell.angle_beta   90.00
_cell.angle_gamma   90.00
#
_symmetry.space_group_name_H-M   'P 1'
#
loop_
_entity.id
_entity.type
_entity.pdbx_description
1 polymer ?
#
loop_
_entity_poly.entity_id
_entity_poly.type
_entity_poly.pdbx_seq_one_letter_code
_entity_poly.pdbx_strand_id
1 'polypeptide(L)'
;MLKISIFENDRKRQVVLEGKLVAPWTNELKNFGEETLFDGDHRELIIDLRSVTALSAEGEDVLLVLADQGARFRVSGVFMRQVVKQLARRSRLAKGTNARKKV
;
A
#
# COMPACT_ATOMS: atom_id res chain seq x y z
N MET A 1 2.12 16.92 5.52
CA MET A 1 3.27 16.18 6.01
C MET A 1 2.87 14.73 6.26
N LEU A 2 3.75 13.80 5.97
CA LEU A 2 3.51 12.37 6.17
C LEU A 2 4.59 11.79 7.06
N LYS A 3 4.20 11.07 8.10
CA LYS A 3 5.13 10.36 8.96
C LYS A 3 5.04 8.86 8.66
N ILE A 4 6.18 8.24 8.42
CA ILE A 4 6.30 6.81 8.13
C ILE A 4 7.08 6.16 9.26
N SER A 5 6.47 5.18 9.93
CA SER A 5 7.11 4.41 10.99
C SER A 5 7.11 2.94 10.61
N ILE A 6 8.22 2.26 10.85
CA ILE A 6 8.38 0.86 10.44
C ILE A 6 8.61 0.00 11.68
N PHE A 7 7.79 -1.02 11.84
CA PHE A 7 7.91 -2.02 12.90
C PHE A 7 8.04 -3.38 12.23
N GLU A 8 9.09 -4.12 12.55
CA GLU A 8 9.30 -5.39 11.88
C GLU A 8 9.80 -6.48 12.82
N ASN A 9 9.47 -7.71 12.47
CA ASN A 9 10.00 -8.91 13.09
C ASN A 9 10.34 -9.91 11.98
N ASP A 10 10.60 -11.16 12.34
CA ASP A 10 11.02 -12.18 11.37
C ASP A 10 9.96 -12.49 10.32
N ARG A 11 8.67 -12.26 10.63
CA ARG A 11 7.56 -12.65 9.76
C ARG A 11 6.81 -11.50 9.13
N LYS A 12 6.84 -10.32 9.75
CA LYS A 12 6.01 -9.19 9.35
C LYS A 12 6.81 -7.91 9.32
N ARG A 13 6.47 -7.06 8.37
CA ARG A 13 6.92 -5.67 8.33
C ARG A 13 5.67 -4.81 8.30
N GLN A 14 5.47 -4.02 9.35
CA GLN A 14 4.34 -3.12 9.46
C GLN A 14 4.79 -1.69 9.24
N VAL A 15 4.18 -1.03 8.28
CA VAL A 15 4.45 0.37 7.95
C VAL A 15 3.25 1.19 8.42
N VAL A 16 3.48 2.07 9.38
CA VAL A 16 2.42 2.94 9.92
C VAL A 16 2.55 4.30 9.27
N LEU A 17 1.49 4.73 8.60
CA LEU A 17 1.44 6.03 7.95
C LEU A 17 0.56 6.97 8.76
N GLU A 18 1.08 8.17 9.03
CA GLU A 18 0.34 9.19 9.78
C GLU A 18 0.37 10.50 9.02
N GLY A 19 -0.81 11.09 8.85
CA GLY A 19 -0.95 12.39 8.21
C GLY A 19 -1.52 12.32 6.81
N LYS A 20 -0.94 13.11 5.89
CA LYS A 20 -1.47 13.27 4.54
C LYS A 20 -0.66 12.49 3.52
N LEU A 21 -1.29 11.50 2.90
CA LEU A 21 -0.67 10.73 1.83
C LEU A 21 -0.96 11.42 0.49
N VAL A 22 -0.23 12.50 0.27
CA VAL A 22 -0.37 13.38 -0.90
C VAL A 22 1.02 13.73 -1.42
N ALA A 23 1.11 14.19 -2.68
CA ALA A 23 2.38 14.65 -3.23
C ALA A 23 2.90 15.86 -2.43
N PRO A 24 4.21 16.02 -2.21
CA PRO A 24 5.30 15.18 -2.73
C PRO A 24 5.64 13.97 -1.82
N TRP A 25 4.99 13.80 -0.68
CA TRP A 25 5.34 12.76 0.29
C TRP A 25 5.04 11.35 -0.21
N THR A 26 4.19 11.19 -1.21
CA THR A 26 3.93 9.91 -1.86
C THR A 26 5.19 9.28 -2.43
N ASN A 27 6.17 10.08 -2.82
CA ASN A 27 7.43 9.59 -3.36
C ASN A 27 8.23 8.79 -2.32
N GLU A 28 8.18 9.19 -1.06
CA GLU A 28 8.88 8.46 0.00
C GLU A 28 8.32 7.05 0.16
N LEU A 29 7.00 6.93 0.13
CA LEU A 29 6.36 5.63 0.25
C LEU A 29 6.63 4.77 -0.98
N LYS A 30 6.63 5.36 -2.16
CA LYS A 30 6.95 4.67 -3.41
C LYS A 30 8.37 4.10 -3.35
N ASN A 31 9.33 4.89 -2.93
CA ASN A 31 10.72 4.47 -2.82
C ASN A 31 10.87 3.34 -1.81
N PHE A 32 10.17 3.42 -0.69
CA PHE A 32 10.16 2.36 0.30
C PHE A 32 9.65 1.05 -0.30
N GLY A 33 8.57 1.10 -1.06
CA GLY A 33 8.01 -0.08 -1.71
C GLY A 33 8.99 -0.71 -2.70
N GLU A 34 9.65 0.11 -3.49
CA GLU A 34 10.65 -0.35 -4.45
C GLU A 34 11.83 -1.02 -3.76
N GLU A 35 12.35 -0.41 -2.69
CA GLU A 35 13.44 -0.99 -1.91
C GLU A 35 13.06 -2.33 -1.32
N THR A 36 11.87 -2.45 -0.79
CA THR A 36 11.37 -3.69 -0.19
C THR A 36 11.33 -4.81 -1.21
N LEU A 37 10.96 -4.51 -2.45
CA LEU A 37 10.93 -5.49 -3.53
C LEU A 37 12.32 -6.00 -3.89
N PHE A 38 13.29 -5.09 -3.98
CA PHE A 38 14.64 -5.44 -4.36
C PHE A 38 15.33 -6.34 -3.34
N ASP A 39 14.99 -6.19 -2.08
CA ASP A 39 15.62 -6.96 -1.01
C ASP A 39 15.18 -8.42 -0.99
N GLY A 40 14.20 -8.80 -1.80
CA GLY A 40 13.69 -10.17 -1.80
C GLY A 40 13.09 -10.56 -0.46
N ASP A 41 12.52 -9.62 0.22
CA ASP A 41 11.96 -9.79 1.54
C ASP A 41 10.68 -10.61 1.47
N HIS A 42 10.64 -11.74 2.17
CA HIS A 42 9.49 -12.63 2.19
C HIS A 42 8.53 -12.35 3.34
N ARG A 43 8.80 -11.30 4.13
CA ARG A 43 7.92 -10.94 5.24
C ARG A 43 6.60 -10.41 4.73
N GLU A 44 5.54 -10.66 5.49
CA GLU A 44 4.23 -10.09 5.20
C GLU A 44 4.31 -8.56 5.38
N LEU A 45 3.90 -7.83 4.36
CA LEU A 45 3.88 -6.37 4.39
C LEU A 45 2.48 -5.89 4.78
N ILE A 46 2.41 -5.13 5.86
CA ILE A 46 1.16 -4.55 6.36
C ILE A 46 1.29 -3.04 6.36
N ILE A 47 0.38 -2.36 5.67
CA ILE A 47 0.34 -0.90 5.63
C ILE A 47 -0.80 -0.43 6.52
N ASP A 48 -0.47 0.28 7.59
CA ASP A 48 -1.47 0.79 8.53
C ASP A 48 -1.88 2.20 8.11
N LEU A 49 -3.12 2.33 7.69
CA LEU A 49 -3.71 3.58 7.19
C LEU A 49 -4.65 4.24 8.20
N ARG A 50 -4.72 3.73 9.42
CA ARG A 50 -5.70 4.22 10.40
C ARG A 50 -5.51 5.68 10.78
N SER A 51 -4.29 6.20 10.65
CA SER A 51 -3.96 7.59 10.98
C SER A 51 -3.76 8.47 9.76
N VAL A 52 -4.12 7.99 8.58
CA VAL A 52 -4.07 8.80 7.35
C VAL A 52 -5.31 9.68 7.31
N THR A 53 -5.09 10.99 7.17
CA THR A 53 -6.15 11.99 7.21
C THR A 53 -6.54 12.54 5.85
N ALA A 54 -5.69 12.34 4.84
CA ALA A 54 -5.97 12.77 3.47
C ALA A 54 -5.27 11.84 2.49
N LEU A 55 -5.89 11.66 1.33
CA LEU A 55 -5.37 10.75 0.30
C LEU A 55 -5.61 11.38 -1.07
N SER A 56 -4.53 11.61 -1.81
CA SER A 56 -4.61 12.12 -3.18
C SER A 56 -4.67 10.97 -4.19
N ALA A 57 -4.91 11.31 -5.46
CA ALA A 57 -4.88 10.32 -6.53
C ALA A 57 -3.49 9.64 -6.60
N GLU A 58 -2.42 10.41 -6.43
CA GLU A 58 -1.06 9.86 -6.40
C GLU A 58 -0.87 8.91 -5.21
N GLY A 59 -1.48 9.25 -4.07
CA GLY A 59 -1.46 8.37 -2.90
C GLY A 59 -2.16 7.05 -3.17
N GLU A 60 -3.31 7.10 -3.82
CA GLU A 60 -4.03 5.89 -4.21
C GLU A 60 -3.19 5.03 -5.17
N ASP A 61 -2.51 5.66 -6.12
CA ASP A 61 -1.68 4.94 -7.08
C ASP A 61 -0.53 4.21 -6.38
N VAL A 62 0.11 4.84 -5.41
CA VAL A 62 1.18 4.20 -4.65
C VAL A 62 0.64 3.01 -3.85
N LEU A 63 -0.52 3.18 -3.20
CA LEU A 63 -1.15 2.08 -2.46
C LEU A 63 -1.52 0.93 -3.39
N LEU A 64 -1.98 1.24 -4.60
CA LEU A 64 -2.30 0.21 -5.59
C LEU A 64 -1.06 -0.61 -5.96
N VAL A 65 0.07 0.04 -6.17
CA VAL A 65 1.34 -0.65 -6.45
C VAL A 65 1.69 -1.58 -5.29
N LEU A 66 1.56 -1.11 -4.05
CA LEU A 66 1.83 -1.93 -2.88
C LEU A 66 0.87 -3.11 -2.78
N ALA A 67 -0.41 -2.89 -3.09
CA ALA A 67 -1.41 -3.96 -3.10
C ALA A 67 -1.06 -5.04 -4.13
N ASP A 68 -0.59 -4.64 -5.31
CA ASP A 68 -0.16 -5.58 -6.34
C ASP A 68 1.01 -6.44 -5.89
N GLN A 69 1.81 -5.94 -4.96
CA GLN A 69 2.94 -6.65 -4.38
C GLN A 69 2.55 -7.55 -3.21
N GLY A 70 1.26 -7.58 -2.89
CA GLY A 70 0.75 -8.42 -1.82
C GLY A 70 0.62 -7.73 -0.47
N ALA A 71 0.77 -6.43 -0.40
CA ALA A 71 0.61 -5.69 0.85
C ALA A 71 -0.83 -5.80 1.35
N ARG A 72 -0.97 -5.92 2.67
CA ARG A 72 -2.25 -5.87 3.34
C ARG A 72 -2.42 -4.52 4.01
N PHE A 73 -3.67 -4.08 4.13
CA PHE A 73 -3.96 -2.75 4.69
C PHE A 73 -4.77 -2.87 5.97
N ARG A 74 -4.40 -2.06 6.97
CA ARG A 74 -5.19 -1.85 8.17
C ARG A 74 -5.90 -0.51 8.04
N VAL A 75 -7.21 -0.51 8.21
CA VAL A 75 -8.03 0.68 8.04
C VAL A 75 -9.03 0.82 9.20
N SER A 76 -9.45 2.05 9.45
CA SER A 76 -10.58 2.34 10.30
C SER A 76 -11.46 3.39 9.63
N GLY A 77 -12.77 3.33 9.90
CA GLY A 77 -13.72 4.25 9.28
C GLY A 77 -14.19 3.78 7.92
N VAL A 78 -15.39 4.26 7.56
CA VAL A 78 -16.08 3.82 6.34
C VAL A 78 -15.35 4.26 5.09
N PHE A 79 -14.85 5.50 5.09
CA PHE A 79 -14.17 6.07 3.91
C PHE A 79 -12.95 5.25 3.49
N MET A 80 -12.04 4.97 4.44
CA MET A 80 -10.83 4.23 4.12
C MET A 80 -11.10 2.78 3.74
N ARG A 81 -12.13 2.17 4.33
CA ARG A 81 -12.55 0.83 3.94
C ARG A 81 -13.01 0.77 2.50
N GLN A 82 -13.75 1.79 2.05
CA GLN A 82 -14.18 1.88 0.67
C GLN A 82 -12.99 2.04 -0.28
N VAL A 83 -12.04 2.89 0.08
CA VAL A 83 -10.83 3.10 -0.71
C VAL A 83 -10.07 1.79 -0.87
N VAL A 84 -9.84 1.07 0.22
CA VAL A 84 -9.09 -0.20 0.18
C VAL A 84 -9.84 -1.25 -0.64
N LYS A 85 -11.15 -1.32 -0.53
CA LYS A 85 -11.94 -2.23 -1.36
C LYS A 85 -11.77 -1.94 -2.85
N GLN A 86 -11.79 -0.66 -3.23
CA GLN A 86 -11.58 -0.26 -4.61
C GLN A 86 -10.18 -0.61 -5.10
N LEU A 87 -9.16 -0.40 -4.27
CA LEU A 87 -7.78 -0.76 -4.60
C LEU A 87 -7.65 -2.27 -4.81
N ALA A 88 -8.22 -3.07 -3.93
CA ALA A 88 -8.19 -4.51 -4.05
C ALA A 88 -8.89 -4.99 -5.32
N ARG A 89 -10.00 -4.36 -5.68
CA ARG A 89 -10.74 -4.68 -6.91
C ARG A 89 -9.90 -4.33 -8.15
N ARG A 90 -9.30 -3.14 -8.18
CA ARG A 90 -8.44 -2.73 -9.30
C ARG A 90 -7.25 -3.67 -9.45
N SER A 91 -6.61 -4.04 -8.36
CA SER A 91 -5.50 -4.98 -8.37
C SER A 91 -5.91 -6.34 -8.90
N ARG A 92 -7.05 -6.86 -8.47
CA ARG A 92 -7.56 -8.15 -8.95
C ARG A 92 -7.90 -8.13 -10.43
N LEU A 93 -8.48 -7.02 -10.91
CA LEU A 93 -8.81 -6.89 -12.33
C LEU A 93 -7.56 -6.89 -13.20
N ALA A 94 -6.52 -6.18 -12.76
CA ALA A 94 -5.24 -6.16 -13.45
C ALA A 94 -4.61 -7.56 -13.51
N LYS A 95 -4.59 -8.26 -12.38
CA LYS A 95 -4.07 -9.62 -12.30
C LYS A 95 -4.90 -10.61 -13.11
N GLY A 96 -6.22 -10.45 -13.07
CA GLY A 96 -7.14 -11.28 -13.86
C GLY A 96 -6.88 -11.15 -15.33
N THR A 97 -6.66 -9.93 -15.82
CA THR A 97 -6.34 -9.67 -17.21
C THR A 97 -5.03 -10.36 -17.61
N ASN A 98 -4.01 -10.24 -16.75
CA ASN A 98 -2.72 -10.89 -17.01
C ASN A 98 -2.85 -12.42 -17.02
N ALA A 99 -3.63 -12.96 -16.11
CA ALA A 99 -3.85 -14.39 -16.03
C ALA A 99 -4.52 -14.93 -17.32
N ARG A 100 -5.47 -14.19 -17.87
CA ARG A 100 -6.13 -14.57 -19.11
C ARG A 100 -5.16 -14.66 -20.28
N LYS A 101 -4.18 -13.78 -20.31
CA LYS A 101 -3.19 -13.79 -21.38
C LYS A 101 -2.31 -15.03 -21.35
N LYS A 102 -2.17 -15.64 -20.19
CA LYS A 102 -1.36 -16.85 -20.04
C LYS A 102 -2.11 -18.11 -20.44
N VAL A 103 -3.40 -18.01 -20.47
CA VAL A 103 -4.25 -19.12 -20.86
C VAL A 103 -4.43 -19.17 -22.36
#